data_1dd061e3f7ac0a8ea1f06cf16d48e0b0
#
_entry.id   1dd061e3f7ac0a8ea1f06cf16d48e0b0
#
_cell.length_a   1.000
_cell.length_b   1.000
_cell.length_c   1.000
_cell.angle_alpha   90.00
_cell.angle_beta   90.00
_cell.angle_gamma   90.00
#
_symmetry.space_group_name_H-M   'P 1'
#
loop_
_entity.id
_entity.type
_entity.pdbx_description
1 polymer ?
#
loop_
_entity_poly.entity_id
_entity_poly.type
_entity_poly.pdbx_seq_one_letter_code
_entity_poly.pdbx_strand_id
1 'polypeptide(L)'
;MFCRKKCYRSFQNGDITMEELKNKVVQGAILLDVRSKQEYNEGHLQGAINIPEFELANRVRKEIPKKNQMIIIYCQYGGRSRNSYIMMKRMGYTNIYNLYGGLDMM
;
A
#
# COMPACT_ATOMS: atom_id res chain seq x y z
N MET A 1 -22.12 8.06 13.75
CA MET A 1 -21.59 7.81 13.00
C MET A 1 -20.56 7.77 12.99
N PHE A 2 -20.32 7.44 12.89
CA PHE A 2 -19.19 7.58 12.91
C PHE A 2 -18.61 8.19 11.86
N CYS A 3 -17.79 8.89 11.92
CA CYS A 3 -17.20 9.37 10.77
C CYS A 3 -15.94 8.64 10.50
N ARG A 4 -15.98 7.82 9.51
CA ARG A 4 -14.83 6.98 9.22
C ARG A 4 -13.60 7.80 8.93
N LYS A 5 -13.76 8.92 8.22
CA LYS A 5 -12.62 9.73 7.82
C LYS A 5 -11.92 10.38 8.99
N LYS A 6 -12.63 10.56 10.10
CA LYS A 6 -12.05 11.19 11.28
C LYS A 6 -11.58 10.20 12.31
N CYS A 7 -11.69 8.91 12.00
CA CYS A 7 -11.31 7.86 12.92
C CYS A 7 -10.02 7.18 12.50
N TYR A 8 -9.18 7.87 11.76
CA TYR A 8 -7.90 7.31 11.36
C TYR A 8 -7.02 7.11 12.58
N ARG A 9 -6.32 6.00 12.59
CA ARG A 9 -5.34 5.74 13.63
C ARG A 9 -4.20 6.75 13.51
N SER A 10 -3.39 6.83 14.54
CA SER A 10 -2.20 7.69 14.53
C SER A 10 -1.23 7.24 13.45
N PHE A 11 -0.47 8.19 12.93
CA PHE A 11 0.62 7.92 12.02
C PHE A 11 1.61 6.98 12.70
N GLN A 12 2.03 5.93 12.03
CA GLN A 12 2.93 4.93 12.56
C GLN A 12 4.16 4.80 11.68
N ASN A 13 5.16 4.08 12.19
CA ASN A 13 6.38 3.85 11.45
C ASN A 13 6.07 3.21 10.11
N GLY A 14 6.64 3.73 9.04
CA GLY A 14 6.39 3.26 7.68
C GLY A 14 5.24 3.97 6.97
N ASP A 15 4.43 4.74 7.68
CA ASP A 15 3.37 5.51 7.05
C ASP A 15 3.94 6.73 6.34
N ILE A 16 3.38 7.03 5.17
CA ILE A 16 3.77 8.20 4.39
C ILE A 16 2.54 8.93 3.90
N THR A 17 2.73 10.20 3.56
CA THR A 17 1.69 11.04 2.99
C THR A 17 1.61 10.84 1.48
N MET A 18 0.55 11.36 0.86
CA MET A 18 0.42 11.33 -0.59
C MET A 18 1.56 12.10 -1.27
N GLU A 19 2.01 13.20 -0.67
CA GLU A 19 3.11 13.97 -1.23
C GLU A 19 4.40 13.16 -1.22
N GLU A 20 4.68 12.49 -0.11
CA GLU A 20 5.84 11.61 -0.02
C GLU A 20 5.76 10.46 -1.01
N LEU A 21 4.54 9.94 -1.23
CA LEU A 21 4.33 8.89 -2.21
C LEU A 21 4.74 9.37 -3.60
N LYS A 22 4.32 10.57 -3.98
CA LYS A 22 4.65 11.11 -5.29
C LYS A 22 6.16 11.24 -5.49
N ASN A 23 6.85 11.71 -4.45
CA ASN A 23 8.31 11.84 -4.50
C ASN A 23 8.99 10.47 -4.66
N LYS A 24 8.49 9.47 -3.94
CA LYS A 24 9.09 8.13 -4.03
C LYS A 24 8.81 7.45 -5.35
N VAL A 25 7.66 7.71 -5.96
CA VAL A 25 7.37 7.17 -7.29
C VAL A 25 8.36 7.69 -8.31
N VAL A 26 8.69 8.97 -8.24
CA VAL A 26 9.72 9.57 -9.11
C VAL A 26 11.06 8.85 -8.92
N GLN A 27 11.33 8.36 -7.72
CA GLN A 27 12.56 7.63 -7.42
C GLN A 27 12.49 6.14 -7.78
N GLY A 28 11.39 5.69 -8.36
CA GLY A 28 11.27 4.32 -8.82
C GLY A 28 10.47 3.39 -7.93
N ALA A 29 9.70 3.91 -6.98
CA ALA A 29 8.88 3.07 -6.11
C ALA A 29 7.79 2.37 -6.93
N ILE A 30 7.51 1.13 -6.56
CA ILE A 30 6.37 0.38 -7.08
C ILE A 30 5.16 0.71 -6.22
N LEU A 31 4.05 1.05 -6.87
CA LEU A 31 2.78 1.22 -6.17
C LEU A 31 2.06 -0.11 -6.14
N LEU A 32 1.73 -0.59 -4.94
CA LEU A 32 1.06 -1.88 -4.75
C LEU A 32 -0.32 -1.66 -4.15
N ASP A 33 -1.34 -1.88 -4.98
CA ASP A 33 -2.74 -1.77 -4.60
C ASP A 33 -3.18 -3.13 -4.05
N VAL A 34 -3.55 -3.17 -2.77
CA VAL A 34 -3.96 -4.42 -2.14
C VAL A 34 -5.48 -4.53 -1.97
N ARG A 35 -6.21 -3.67 -2.66
CA ARG A 35 -7.67 -3.75 -2.71
C ARG A 35 -8.09 -4.94 -3.59
N SER A 36 -9.39 -5.21 -3.62
CA SER A 36 -9.89 -6.25 -4.52
C SER A 36 -9.64 -5.88 -5.98
N LYS A 37 -9.65 -6.87 -6.85
CA LYS A 37 -9.49 -6.65 -8.27
C LYS A 37 -10.60 -5.75 -8.82
N GLN A 38 -11.82 -5.91 -8.31
CA GLN A 38 -12.94 -5.09 -8.73
C GLN A 38 -12.70 -3.62 -8.39
N GLU A 39 -12.27 -3.34 -7.16
CA GLU A 39 -11.95 -1.98 -6.76
C GLU A 39 -10.84 -1.39 -7.63
N TYR A 40 -9.80 -2.17 -7.88
CA TYR A 40 -8.69 -1.75 -8.73
C TYR A 40 -9.17 -1.38 -10.13
N ASN A 41 -10.05 -2.20 -10.69
CA ASN A 41 -10.57 -1.96 -12.05
C ASN A 41 -11.46 -0.73 -12.12
N GLU A 42 -12.06 -0.33 -11.01
CA GLU A 42 -12.90 0.87 -10.95
C GLU A 42 -12.09 2.15 -10.86
N GLY A 43 -10.79 2.04 -10.64
CA GLY A 43 -9.89 3.17 -10.58
C GLY A 43 -8.75 2.88 -9.61
N HIS A 44 -7.54 3.28 -9.99
CA HIS A 44 -6.37 3.07 -9.14
C HIS A 44 -5.32 4.13 -9.47
N LEU A 45 -4.30 4.24 -8.63
CA LEU A 45 -3.22 5.17 -8.89
C LEU A 45 -2.48 4.74 -10.14
N GLN A 46 -2.12 5.73 -10.95
CA GLN A 46 -1.45 5.46 -12.22
C GLN A 46 -0.17 4.64 -12.01
N GLY A 47 -0.05 3.56 -12.77
CA GLY A 47 1.12 2.69 -12.69
C GLY A 47 1.07 1.64 -11.60
N ALA A 48 0.04 1.63 -10.76
CA ALA A 48 -0.05 0.66 -9.67
C ALA A 48 -0.30 -0.74 -10.20
N ILE A 49 0.28 -1.72 -9.51
CA ILE A 49 -0.06 -3.13 -9.74
C ILE A 49 -1.01 -3.57 -8.65
N ASN A 50 -1.80 -4.59 -8.93
CA ASN A 50 -2.81 -5.06 -7.99
C ASN A 50 -2.49 -6.48 -7.54
N ILE A 51 -2.30 -6.64 -6.24
CA ILE A 51 -2.27 -7.94 -5.59
C ILE A 51 -3.19 -7.82 -4.39
N PRO A 52 -4.44 -8.33 -4.49
CA PRO A 52 -5.37 -8.22 -3.36
C PRO A 52 -4.77 -8.79 -2.08
N GLU A 53 -5.13 -8.19 -0.96
CA GLU A 53 -4.54 -8.55 0.32
C GLU A 53 -4.53 -10.05 0.58
N PHE A 54 -5.65 -10.73 0.26
CA PHE A 54 -5.74 -12.16 0.56
C PHE A 54 -4.88 -13.04 -0.37
N GLU A 55 -4.35 -12.48 -1.45
CA GLU A 55 -3.46 -13.21 -2.35
C GLU A 55 -1.99 -12.85 -2.16
N LEU A 56 -1.72 -11.88 -1.30
CA LEU A 56 -0.39 -11.28 -1.22
C LEU A 56 0.68 -12.29 -0.82
N ALA A 57 0.40 -13.12 0.18
CA ALA A 57 1.37 -14.09 0.66
C ALA A 57 1.83 -15.05 -0.43
N ASN A 58 0.93 -15.38 -1.35
CA ASN A 58 1.21 -16.35 -2.42
C ASN A 58 1.83 -15.72 -3.66
N ARG A 59 1.65 -14.41 -3.83
CA ARG A 59 1.99 -13.76 -5.10
C ARG A 59 3.16 -12.79 -5.03
N VAL A 60 3.36 -12.13 -3.89
CA VAL A 60 4.29 -10.99 -3.87
C VAL A 60 5.74 -11.41 -4.16
N ARG A 61 6.16 -12.57 -3.69
CA ARG A 61 7.54 -13.02 -3.95
C ARG A 61 7.79 -13.25 -5.43
N LYS A 62 6.77 -13.68 -6.14
CA LYS A 62 6.90 -13.92 -7.59
C LYS A 62 6.85 -12.63 -8.37
N GLU A 63 6.00 -11.71 -7.98
CA GLU A 63 5.79 -10.48 -8.73
C GLU A 63 6.77 -9.38 -8.35
N ILE A 64 7.22 -9.36 -7.10
CA ILE A 64 8.23 -8.41 -6.63
C ILE A 64 9.28 -9.20 -5.86
N PRO A 65 10.19 -9.88 -6.57
CA PRO A 65 11.14 -10.77 -5.89
C PRO A 65 12.24 -10.06 -5.10
N LYS A 66 12.59 -8.82 -5.47
CA LYS A 66 13.66 -8.11 -4.77
C LYS A 66 13.16 -7.55 -3.46
N LYS A 67 13.73 -8.04 -2.36
CA LYS A 67 13.29 -7.66 -1.01
C LYS A 67 13.65 -6.22 -0.65
N ASN A 68 14.57 -5.60 -1.35
CA ASN A 68 14.94 -4.19 -1.13
C ASN A 68 14.31 -3.24 -2.14
N GLN A 69 13.43 -3.71 -2.99
CA GLN A 69 12.68 -2.86 -3.89
C GLN A 69 11.82 -1.89 -3.09
N MET A 70 11.87 -0.61 -3.46
CA MET A 70 11.00 0.37 -2.81
C MET A 70 9.56 0.13 -3.26
N ILE A 71 8.68 -0.10 -2.30
CA ILE A 71 7.27 -0.42 -2.56
C ILE A 71 6.41 0.44 -1.65
N ILE A 72 5.38 1.03 -2.22
CA ILE A 72 4.38 1.75 -1.45
C ILE A 72 3.06 0.99 -1.57
N ILE A 73 2.55 0.55 -0.43
CA ILE A 73 1.35 -0.27 -0.34
C ILE A 73 0.17 0.65 -0.02
N TYR A 74 -0.94 0.49 -0.71
CA TYR A 74 -2.11 1.29 -0.40
C TYR A 74 -3.41 0.51 -0.59
N CYS A 75 -4.45 1.00 0.09
CA CYS A 75 -5.81 0.52 -0.11
C CYS A 75 -6.75 1.72 -0.04
N GLN A 76 -8.03 1.51 0.21
CA GLN A 76 -8.99 2.62 0.21
C GLN A 76 -8.88 3.48 1.47
N TYR A 77 -8.79 2.87 2.65
CA TYR A 77 -8.79 3.59 3.92
C TYR A 77 -7.55 3.38 4.78
N GLY A 78 -6.63 2.53 4.35
CA GLY A 78 -5.36 2.32 5.05
C GLY A 78 -5.28 1.06 5.89
N GLY A 79 -6.40 0.39 6.19
CA GLY A 79 -6.39 -0.79 7.06
C GLY A 79 -5.80 -2.03 6.41
N ARG A 80 -6.28 -2.37 5.23
CA ARG A 80 -5.78 -3.54 4.50
C ARG A 80 -4.31 -3.38 4.15
N SER A 81 -3.92 -2.16 3.76
CA SER A 81 -2.53 -1.92 3.38
C SER A 81 -1.61 -1.93 4.58
N ARG A 82 -2.09 -1.48 5.75
CA ARG A 82 -1.27 -1.57 6.97
C ARG A 82 -1.02 -3.02 7.34
N ASN A 83 -2.04 -3.88 7.25
CA ASN A 83 -1.86 -5.31 7.50
C ASN A 83 -0.88 -5.92 6.50
N SER A 84 -0.99 -5.53 5.24
CA SER A 84 -0.09 -6.01 4.19
C SER A 84 1.35 -5.56 4.43
N TYR A 85 1.52 -4.32 4.88
CA TYR A 85 2.82 -3.78 5.25
C TYR A 85 3.46 -4.65 6.35
N ILE A 86 2.71 -4.95 7.40
CA ILE A 86 3.21 -5.75 8.51
C ILE A 86 3.62 -7.14 8.01
N MET A 87 2.77 -7.76 7.19
CA MET A 87 3.07 -9.08 6.65
C MET A 87 4.33 -9.06 5.78
N MET A 88 4.46 -8.07 4.91
CA MET A 88 5.62 -7.99 4.03
C MET A 88 6.92 -7.71 4.79
N LYS A 89 6.85 -6.92 5.87
CA LYS A 89 8.02 -6.75 6.74
C LYS A 89 8.47 -8.09 7.30
N ARG A 90 7.52 -8.90 7.74
CA ARG A 90 7.83 -10.24 8.27
C ARG A 90 8.39 -11.16 7.19
N MET A 91 8.03 -10.93 5.94
CA MET A 91 8.57 -11.69 4.81
C MET A 91 9.96 -11.23 4.39
N GLY A 92 10.48 -10.17 5.00
CA GLY A 92 11.83 -9.70 4.74
C GLY A 92 11.94 -8.51 3.79
N TYR A 93 10.82 -7.90 3.40
CA TYR A 93 10.87 -6.69 2.59
C TYR A 93 11.34 -5.53 3.45
N THR A 94 12.38 -4.83 3.01
CA THR A 94 13.09 -3.85 3.84
C THR A 94 12.84 -2.41 3.46
N ASN A 95 12.24 -2.16 2.29
CA ASN A 95 12.10 -0.79 1.76
C ASN A 95 10.66 -0.54 1.38
N ILE A 96 9.76 -0.71 2.35
CA ILE A 96 8.33 -0.62 2.10
C ILE A 96 7.67 0.44 2.96
N TYR A 97 6.59 1.00 2.45
CA TYR A 97 5.85 2.09 3.07
C TYR A 97 4.36 1.85 2.89
N ASN A 98 3.57 2.49 3.74
CA ASN A 98 2.11 2.42 3.67
C ASN A 98 1.56 3.83 3.46
N LEU A 99 0.66 3.99 2.48
CA LEU A 99 -0.02 5.27 2.29
C LEU A 99 -1.03 5.46 3.41
N TYR A 100 -0.75 6.39 4.30
CA TYR A 100 -1.59 6.67 5.45
C TYR A 100 -2.99 7.10 4.98
N GLY A 101 -4.02 6.45 5.52
CA GLY A 101 -5.39 6.76 5.17
C GLY A 101 -5.85 6.30 3.80
N GLY A 102 -4.93 5.80 2.97
CA GLY A 102 -5.27 5.26 1.66
C GLY A 102 -5.79 6.30 0.68
N LEU A 103 -6.49 5.84 -0.32
CA LEU A 103 -7.04 6.72 -1.36
C LEU A 103 -8.05 7.71 -0.80
N ASP A 104 -8.63 7.40 0.34
CA ASP A 104 -9.61 8.28 0.97
C ASP A 104 -9.01 9.61 1.40
N MET A 105 -7.69 9.71 1.49
CA MET A 105 -6.99 10.94 1.85
C MET A 105 -6.71 11.85 0.64
N MET A 106 -7.10 11.44 -0.54
CA MET A 106 -6.88 12.25 -1.73
C MET A 106 -7.85 13.41 -1.80
#